data_fee694a5f284dc3ff180acd0a6439f1e
#
_entry.id   fee694a5f284dc3ff180acd0a6439f1e
#
_cell.length_a   1.000
_cell.length_b   1.000
_cell.length_c   1.000
_cell.angle_alpha   90.00
_cell.angle_beta   90.00
_cell.angle_gamma   90.00
#
_symmetry.space_group_name_H-M   'P 1'
#
loop_
_entity.id
_entity.type
_entity.pdbx_description
1 polymer ?
#
loop_
_entity_poly.entity_id
_entity_poly.type
_entity_poly.pdbx_seq_one_letter_code
_entity_poly.pdbx_strand_id
1 'polypeptide(L)'
;MPKKRTVADINAKLKRGTAVVMTAEELCNCVRAGTEIGFEDVDVVTSATCSVMSGTYAILSFQVAERDTFARATHVFLNGVPAFPGPCPNERLGIIDAIVYGTARRDETYGGGHLFRDLVTQNEIEVELETSEGKRLVSRTTLVEITFAKLSSTRNAFRNYNAFVNAKTNEIESIFSVGKFKGAFKELHFAGCGELNPLEKDPAMDTIGVGTRILMNGAEGFVIGTGTRSSVAKPNLMGISDMHEMQPEYLGGFCTSAGPEVMTSWAVPIPVLNDRILANAKRLDEEIKLTVLDVHDRLPVAEITYADVWQDLAVRFDAHKCSDCADCQVASVCPMAAFDVQAKTVNADLCCNCGACVQLCPSSAFYCELGCVSLSCRDVPVTLRQSDRKRAVKLANMQKHKLLDGEFTITEPVSKL
;
A
#
# COMPACT_ATOMS: atom_id res chain seq x y z
N MET A 1 -30.09 -5.41 -27.28
CA MET A 1 -29.24 -4.23 -27.02
C MET A 1 -28.32 -4.58 -25.87
N PRO A 2 -27.06 -4.18 -25.84
CA PRO A 2 -26.22 -4.44 -24.67
C PRO A 2 -26.83 -3.77 -23.44
N LYS A 3 -26.89 -4.52 -22.34
CA LYS A 3 -27.39 -4.01 -21.06
C LYS A 3 -26.47 -2.91 -20.57
N LYS A 4 -27.02 -1.82 -20.09
CA LYS A 4 -26.29 -0.68 -19.54
C LYS A 4 -27.02 -0.13 -18.33
N ARG A 5 -26.27 0.35 -17.35
CA ARG A 5 -26.76 1.14 -16.21
C ARG A 5 -25.81 2.31 -15.96
N THR A 6 -26.27 3.29 -15.23
CA THR A 6 -25.48 4.49 -14.86
C THR A 6 -25.05 4.40 -13.39
N VAL A 7 -24.08 5.21 -13.00
CA VAL A 7 -23.70 5.36 -11.58
C VAL A 7 -24.91 5.87 -10.75
N ALA A 8 -25.76 6.73 -11.34
CA ALA A 8 -26.98 7.20 -10.69
C ALA A 8 -27.96 6.05 -10.39
N ASP A 9 -28.12 5.10 -11.32
CA ASP A 9 -28.97 3.91 -11.11
C ASP A 9 -28.43 3.05 -9.96
N ILE A 10 -27.11 2.83 -9.90
CA ILE A 10 -26.48 2.07 -8.83
C ILE A 10 -26.64 2.79 -7.49
N ASN A 11 -26.36 4.09 -7.41
CA ASN A 11 -26.55 4.86 -6.19
C ASN A 11 -28.02 4.88 -5.73
N ALA A 12 -28.99 4.87 -6.66
CA ALA A 12 -30.39 4.72 -6.33
C ALA A 12 -30.71 3.33 -5.75
N LYS A 13 -30.07 2.27 -6.24
CA LYS A 13 -30.20 0.91 -5.66
C LYS A 13 -29.58 0.85 -4.26
N LEU A 14 -28.38 1.42 -4.07
CA LEU A 14 -27.72 1.52 -2.76
C LEU A 14 -28.63 2.20 -1.73
N LYS A 15 -29.19 3.35 -2.07
CA LYS A 15 -30.15 4.08 -1.19
C LYS A 15 -31.41 3.28 -0.83
N ARG A 16 -31.86 2.39 -1.71
CA ARG A 16 -33.01 1.51 -1.45
C ARG A 16 -32.64 0.19 -0.75
N GLY A 17 -31.34 -0.08 -0.52
CA GLY A 17 -30.88 -1.35 0.03
C GLY A 17 -31.09 -2.54 -0.93
N THR A 18 -31.15 -2.30 -2.25
CA THR A 18 -31.35 -3.33 -3.27
C THR A 18 -30.14 -3.56 -4.17
N ALA A 19 -29.03 -2.85 -3.92
CA ALA A 19 -27.80 -3.04 -4.66
C ALA A 19 -27.08 -4.33 -4.23
N VAL A 20 -26.55 -5.05 -5.19
CA VAL A 20 -25.65 -6.18 -4.93
C VAL A 20 -24.21 -5.73 -5.04
N VAL A 21 -23.51 -5.74 -3.91
CA VAL A 21 -22.10 -5.38 -3.81
C VAL A 21 -21.29 -6.63 -3.47
N MET A 22 -20.33 -6.96 -4.33
CA MET A 22 -19.37 -8.04 -4.09
C MET A 22 -17.97 -7.46 -3.93
N THR A 23 -17.12 -8.11 -3.13
CA THR A 23 -15.69 -7.84 -3.20
C THR A 23 -15.07 -8.53 -4.41
N ALA A 24 -13.89 -8.09 -4.84
CA ALA A 24 -13.14 -8.77 -5.90
C ALA A 24 -12.84 -10.23 -5.53
N GLU A 25 -12.54 -10.50 -4.25
CA GLU A 25 -12.32 -11.86 -3.76
C GLU A 25 -13.59 -12.74 -3.88
N GLU A 26 -14.75 -12.23 -3.42
CA GLU A 26 -16.03 -12.95 -3.54
C GLU A 26 -16.36 -13.28 -5.00
N LEU A 27 -16.20 -12.29 -5.90
CA LEU A 27 -16.47 -12.49 -7.32
C LEU A 27 -15.52 -13.53 -7.93
N CYS A 28 -14.21 -13.44 -7.65
CA CYS A 28 -13.23 -14.42 -8.15
C CYS A 28 -13.50 -15.82 -7.62
N ASN A 29 -13.89 -15.96 -6.35
CA ASN A 29 -14.26 -17.24 -5.77
C ASN A 29 -15.50 -17.84 -6.44
N CYS A 30 -16.52 -17.04 -6.76
CA CYS A 30 -17.67 -17.49 -7.55
C CYS A 30 -17.26 -17.99 -8.93
N VAL A 31 -16.38 -17.25 -9.63
CA VAL A 31 -15.88 -17.65 -10.95
C VAL A 31 -15.13 -18.97 -10.88
N ARG A 32 -14.24 -19.17 -9.88
CA ARG A 32 -13.50 -20.43 -9.69
C ARG A 32 -14.42 -21.60 -9.33
N ALA A 33 -15.50 -21.33 -8.61
CA ALA A 33 -16.52 -22.34 -8.31
C ALA A 33 -17.42 -22.69 -9.51
N GLY A 34 -17.22 -22.05 -10.67
CA GLY A 34 -18.06 -22.24 -11.85
C GLY A 34 -19.45 -21.61 -11.74
N THR A 35 -19.67 -20.71 -10.78
CA THR A 35 -20.93 -19.98 -10.64
C THR A 35 -21.06 -18.96 -11.75
N GLU A 36 -22.11 -19.03 -12.53
CA GLU A 36 -22.40 -18.05 -13.57
C GLU A 36 -22.93 -16.75 -12.93
N ILE A 37 -22.15 -15.70 -13.00
CA ILE A 37 -22.52 -14.36 -12.53
C ILE A 37 -22.78 -13.47 -13.75
N GLY A 38 -24.01 -13.04 -13.95
CA GLY A 38 -24.43 -12.16 -15.02
C GLY A 38 -24.44 -10.68 -14.61
N PHE A 39 -24.73 -9.82 -15.58
CA PHE A 39 -24.80 -8.37 -15.37
C PHE A 39 -25.85 -7.96 -14.31
N GLU A 40 -26.92 -8.71 -14.16
CA GLU A 40 -27.99 -8.41 -13.18
C GLU A 40 -27.65 -8.87 -11.76
N ASP A 41 -26.63 -9.71 -11.59
CA ASP A 41 -26.31 -10.34 -10.32
C ASP A 41 -25.33 -9.50 -9.46
N VAL A 42 -24.71 -8.45 -10.04
CA VAL A 42 -23.77 -7.59 -9.33
C VAL A 42 -23.85 -6.15 -9.85
N ASP A 43 -23.92 -5.20 -8.92
CA ASP A 43 -23.95 -3.78 -9.23
C ASP A 43 -22.58 -3.09 -9.04
N VAL A 44 -21.82 -3.53 -8.02
CA VAL A 44 -20.51 -2.97 -7.67
C VAL A 44 -19.56 -4.07 -7.25
N VAL A 45 -18.30 -3.95 -7.70
CA VAL A 45 -17.20 -4.79 -7.21
C VAL A 45 -16.23 -3.89 -6.45
N THR A 46 -16.08 -4.10 -5.13
CA THR A 46 -15.05 -3.42 -4.34
C THR A 46 -13.73 -4.14 -4.50
N SER A 47 -12.72 -3.42 -4.91
CA SER A 47 -11.38 -3.94 -5.19
C SER A 47 -10.34 -3.17 -4.41
N ALA A 48 -9.26 -3.82 -3.97
CA ALA A 48 -8.26 -3.15 -3.16
C ALA A 48 -6.84 -3.67 -3.40
N THR A 49 -5.88 -2.84 -3.04
CA THR A 49 -4.46 -3.17 -3.01
C THR A 49 -3.82 -2.66 -1.73
N CYS A 50 -2.83 -3.38 -1.22
CA CYS A 50 -1.97 -2.98 -0.13
C CYS A 50 -0.55 -3.35 -0.53
N SER A 51 0.32 -2.36 -0.69
CA SER A 51 1.67 -2.56 -1.21
C SER A 51 2.64 -1.47 -0.76
N VAL A 52 3.94 -1.75 -0.88
CA VAL A 52 4.98 -0.74 -0.74
C VAL A 52 4.87 0.28 -1.88
N MET A 53 4.75 1.57 -1.51
CA MET A 53 4.47 2.69 -2.41
C MET A 53 5.39 3.89 -2.13
N SER A 54 6.58 3.89 -2.73
CA SER A 54 7.60 4.93 -2.56
C SER A 54 7.14 6.36 -2.91
N GLY A 55 6.10 6.49 -3.72
CA GLY A 55 5.55 7.80 -4.13
C GLY A 55 4.64 8.46 -3.12
N THR A 56 4.59 8.02 -1.88
CA THR A 56 3.72 8.54 -0.83
C THR A 56 4.38 9.69 -0.06
N TYR A 57 3.63 10.76 0.22
CA TYR A 57 4.09 11.90 1.01
C TYR A 57 2.92 12.53 1.78
N ALA A 58 3.25 13.16 2.91
CA ALA A 58 2.30 13.94 3.71
C ALA A 58 2.47 15.43 3.46
N ILE A 59 1.38 16.18 3.53
CA ILE A 59 1.34 17.64 3.57
C ILE A 59 0.71 18.01 4.91
N LEU A 60 1.46 18.71 5.75
CA LEU A 60 1.08 19.05 7.11
C LEU A 60 1.14 20.57 7.30
N SER A 61 0.19 21.14 8.06
CA SER A 61 0.22 22.54 8.49
C SER A 61 -0.24 22.64 9.94
N PHE A 62 0.63 23.17 10.81
CA PHE A 62 0.37 23.25 12.26
C PHE A 62 1.25 24.27 12.97
N GLN A 63 0.81 24.66 14.15
CA GLN A 63 1.53 25.59 15.00
C GLN A 63 2.66 24.86 15.76
N VAL A 64 3.86 25.45 15.77
CA VAL A 64 5.07 24.92 16.44
C VAL A 64 5.61 25.86 17.51
N ALA A 65 5.21 27.13 17.49
CA ALA A 65 5.63 28.14 18.46
C ALA A 65 4.59 29.29 18.53
N GLU A 66 4.78 30.16 19.51
CA GLU A 66 4.02 31.41 19.60
C GLU A 66 4.35 32.34 18.42
N ARG A 67 3.42 33.25 18.12
CA ARG A 67 3.63 34.31 17.11
C ARG A 67 4.89 35.12 17.42
N ASP A 68 5.55 35.62 16.40
CA ASP A 68 6.78 36.38 16.45
C ASP A 68 8.01 35.66 17.02
N THR A 69 7.91 34.33 17.31
CA THR A 69 9.04 33.53 17.80
C THR A 69 10.15 33.41 16.75
N PHE A 70 9.78 33.29 15.48
CA PHE A 70 10.68 33.19 14.34
C PHE A 70 10.04 33.81 13.09
N ALA A 71 10.87 34.28 12.16
CA ALA A 71 10.37 34.78 10.88
C ALA A 71 10.05 33.65 9.91
N ARG A 72 10.93 32.65 9.77
CA ARG A 72 10.80 31.58 8.79
C ARG A 72 11.56 30.33 9.23
N ALA A 73 10.96 29.13 9.05
CA ALA A 73 11.67 27.86 9.16
C ALA A 73 12.52 27.61 7.90
N THR A 74 13.75 27.15 8.07
CA THR A 74 14.67 26.76 6.99
C THR A 74 14.86 25.25 6.89
N HIS A 75 14.84 24.56 8.03
CA HIS A 75 14.87 23.10 8.12
C HIS A 75 13.84 22.63 9.13
N VAL A 76 13.21 21.52 8.86
CA VAL A 76 12.21 20.89 9.73
C VAL A 76 12.50 19.40 9.80
N PHE A 77 12.42 18.83 11.01
CA PHE A 77 12.52 17.40 11.26
C PHE A 77 11.36 16.96 12.15
N LEU A 78 10.73 15.84 11.80
CA LEU A 78 9.63 15.24 12.54
C LEU A 78 10.08 13.84 13.02
N ASN A 79 10.26 13.63 14.33
CA ASN A 79 10.96 12.47 14.88
C ASN A 79 12.31 12.22 14.18
N GLY A 80 13.05 13.28 13.82
CA GLY A 80 14.30 13.22 13.08
C GLY A 80 14.16 12.95 11.57
N VAL A 81 12.95 12.70 11.05
CA VAL A 81 12.71 12.56 9.60
C VAL A 81 12.69 13.93 8.95
N PRO A 82 13.54 14.21 7.95
CA PRO A 82 13.59 15.52 7.31
C PRO A 82 12.30 15.83 6.54
N ALA A 83 11.82 17.04 6.67
CA ALA A 83 10.67 17.60 5.98
C ALA A 83 11.04 18.89 5.25
N PHE A 84 10.33 19.18 4.17
CA PHE A 84 10.50 20.42 3.41
C PHE A 84 9.57 21.49 3.96
N PRO A 85 10.08 22.61 4.51
CA PRO A 85 9.24 23.71 4.97
C PRO A 85 8.62 24.49 3.80
N GLY A 86 7.36 24.73 3.92
CA GLY A 86 6.58 25.50 2.95
C GLY A 86 6.02 24.74 1.83
N PRO A 87 4.97 25.03 1.11
CA PRO A 87 5.01 26.03 0.03
C PRO A 87 4.73 27.47 0.47
N CYS A 88 4.11 27.70 1.61
CA CYS A 88 3.87 29.05 2.13
C CYS A 88 4.89 29.40 3.22
N PRO A 89 5.75 30.39 3.04
CA PRO A 89 6.58 30.89 4.13
C PRO A 89 5.66 31.53 5.18
N ASN A 90 5.60 30.95 6.38
CA ASN A 90 4.72 31.41 7.45
C ASN A 90 5.44 32.44 8.31
N GLU A 91 5.54 33.63 7.77
CA GLU A 91 6.22 34.73 8.40
C GLU A 91 5.59 35.07 9.74
N ARG A 92 6.33 34.86 10.84
CA ARG A 92 5.99 35.29 12.21
C ARG A 92 4.70 34.73 12.80
N LEU A 93 4.07 33.77 12.18
CA LEU A 93 2.82 33.18 12.69
C LEU A 93 3.06 32.06 13.71
N GLY A 94 4.29 31.54 13.81
CA GLY A 94 4.60 30.35 14.61
C GLY A 94 4.06 29.05 14.02
N ILE A 95 3.58 29.09 12.78
CA ILE A 95 3.02 27.95 12.02
C ILE A 95 4.07 27.49 11.00
N ILE A 96 4.08 26.20 10.72
CA ILE A 96 4.82 25.63 9.57
C ILE A 96 3.88 24.88 8.65
N ASP A 97 4.14 25.00 7.35
CA ASP A 97 3.68 24.02 6.36
C ASP A 97 4.86 23.10 6.06
N ALA A 98 4.64 21.81 5.98
CA ALA A 98 5.71 20.85 5.73
C ALA A 98 5.27 19.78 4.75
N ILE A 99 6.16 19.38 3.84
CA ILE A 99 6.01 18.20 2.99
C ILE A 99 7.01 17.15 3.45
N VAL A 100 6.50 15.97 3.81
CA VAL A 100 7.32 14.85 4.26
C VAL A 100 7.18 13.70 3.29
N TYR A 101 8.29 13.27 2.68
CA TYR A 101 8.27 12.09 1.82
C TYR A 101 8.28 10.80 2.64
N GLY A 102 7.50 9.81 2.23
CA GLY A 102 7.45 8.51 2.87
C GLY A 102 8.81 7.79 2.87
N THR A 103 9.64 8.09 1.88
CA THR A 103 11.02 7.56 1.75
C THR A 103 12.08 8.45 2.39
N ALA A 104 11.72 9.62 2.95
CA ALA A 104 12.63 10.38 3.80
C ALA A 104 12.93 9.59 5.07
N ARG A 105 14.15 9.61 5.57
CA ARG A 105 14.56 8.76 6.68
C ARG A 105 15.38 9.52 7.72
N ARG A 106 15.19 9.14 8.98
CA ARG A 106 16.09 9.48 10.08
C ARG A 106 17.31 8.58 10.06
N ASP A 107 17.07 7.28 9.89
CA ASP A 107 18.08 6.22 9.86
C ASP A 107 17.58 5.01 9.03
N GLU A 108 18.30 3.89 9.05
CA GLU A 108 17.96 2.69 8.28
C GLU A 108 16.70 1.96 8.77
N THR A 109 16.20 2.29 9.96
CA THR A 109 15.06 1.63 10.59
C THR A 109 13.81 2.51 10.71
N TYR A 110 13.95 3.83 10.54
CA TYR A 110 12.84 4.77 10.72
C TYR A 110 12.81 5.84 9.62
N GLY A 111 11.72 5.90 8.90
CA GLY A 111 11.48 6.89 7.85
C GLY A 111 10.05 7.43 7.86
N GLY A 112 9.69 8.17 6.81
CA GLY A 112 8.39 8.83 6.68
C GLY A 112 7.20 7.90 6.82
N GLY A 113 7.28 6.66 6.31
CA GLY A 113 6.21 5.69 6.48
C GLY A 113 5.95 5.30 7.95
N HIS A 114 7.00 5.23 8.77
CA HIS A 114 6.89 5.03 10.23
C HIS A 114 6.27 6.24 10.90
N LEU A 115 6.78 7.44 10.57
CA LEU A 115 6.23 8.71 11.06
C LEU A 115 4.73 8.86 10.74
N PHE A 116 4.30 8.49 9.52
CA PHE A 116 2.88 8.58 9.14
C PHE A 116 2.02 7.66 9.99
N ARG A 117 2.50 6.45 10.29
CA ARG A 117 1.81 5.55 11.19
C ARG A 117 1.77 6.10 12.62
N ASP A 118 2.89 6.64 13.14
CA ASP A 118 2.92 7.24 14.47
C ASP A 118 1.90 8.37 14.59
N LEU A 119 1.83 9.26 13.59
CA LEU A 119 0.79 10.30 13.54
C LEU A 119 -0.63 9.72 13.59
N VAL A 120 -0.93 8.76 12.70
CA VAL A 120 -2.27 8.14 12.63
C VAL A 120 -2.62 7.36 13.90
N THR A 121 -1.61 6.81 14.61
CA THR A 121 -1.78 6.13 15.90
C THR A 121 -1.94 7.13 17.06
N GLN A 122 -1.87 8.44 16.80
CA GLN A 122 -1.90 9.53 17.79
C GLN A 122 -0.69 9.52 18.74
N ASN A 123 0.43 8.95 18.33
CA ASN A 123 1.67 9.07 19.06
C ASN A 123 2.16 10.53 19.02
N GLU A 124 2.67 11.01 20.15
CA GLU A 124 3.36 12.30 20.20
C GLU A 124 4.63 12.23 19.37
N ILE A 125 4.84 13.20 18.49
CA ILE A 125 6.04 13.34 17.67
C ILE A 125 6.83 14.59 18.07
N GLU A 126 8.14 14.47 18.04
CA GLU A 126 9.05 15.61 18.22
C GLU A 126 9.17 16.39 16.91
N VAL A 127 9.10 17.70 17.03
CA VAL A 127 9.26 18.67 15.92
C VAL A 127 10.47 19.51 16.20
N GLU A 128 11.52 19.34 15.42
CA GLU A 128 12.69 20.23 15.45
C GLU A 128 12.68 21.13 14.23
N LEU A 129 13.00 22.40 14.42
CA LEU A 129 13.18 23.32 13.30
C LEU A 129 14.37 24.26 13.52
N GLU A 130 14.99 24.62 12.41
CA GLU A 130 15.97 25.69 12.32
C GLU A 130 15.33 26.87 11.61
N THR A 131 15.63 28.06 12.08
CA THR A 131 15.02 29.29 11.59
C THR A 131 16.00 30.12 10.78
N SER A 132 15.48 31.07 10.00
CA SER A 132 16.27 32.01 9.23
C SER A 132 17.17 32.92 10.10
N GLU A 133 16.82 33.06 11.38
CA GLU A 133 17.64 33.82 12.38
C GLU A 133 18.69 32.92 13.07
N GLY A 134 18.82 31.65 12.64
CA GLY A 134 19.78 30.69 13.23
C GLY A 134 19.34 30.13 14.59
N LYS A 135 18.07 30.27 14.97
CA LYS A 135 17.53 29.66 16.18
C LYS A 135 17.15 28.18 15.90
N ARG A 136 17.38 27.32 16.88
CA ARG A 136 16.83 25.95 16.90
C ARG A 136 15.67 25.92 17.89
N LEU A 137 14.53 25.47 17.44
CA LEU A 137 13.33 25.30 18.24
C LEU A 137 12.95 23.82 18.27
N VAL A 138 12.45 23.38 19.42
CA VAL A 138 11.94 22.01 19.61
C VAL A 138 10.55 22.12 20.23
N SER A 139 9.60 21.43 19.65
CA SER A 139 8.24 21.31 20.16
C SER A 139 7.76 19.85 19.99
N ARG A 140 6.55 19.57 20.43
CA ARG A 140 5.90 18.27 20.27
C ARG A 140 4.50 18.49 19.80
N THR A 141 3.97 17.52 19.07
CA THR A 141 2.61 17.57 18.54
C THR A 141 2.05 16.16 18.34
N THR A 142 0.73 16.08 18.24
CA THR A 142 -0.01 14.89 17.84
C THR A 142 -0.84 15.19 16.59
N LEU A 143 -1.34 14.17 15.91
CA LEU A 143 -2.16 14.39 14.71
C LEU A 143 -3.40 15.25 14.99
N VAL A 144 -3.99 15.15 16.20
CA VAL A 144 -5.16 15.97 16.60
C VAL A 144 -4.84 17.47 16.61
N GLU A 145 -3.61 17.84 16.95
CA GLU A 145 -3.16 19.23 17.01
C GLU A 145 -2.72 19.76 15.64
N ILE A 146 -2.47 18.89 14.68
CA ILE A 146 -2.15 19.25 13.29
C ILE A 146 -3.44 19.59 12.57
N THR A 147 -3.69 20.88 12.31
CA THR A 147 -4.96 21.36 11.74
C THR A 147 -5.18 20.94 10.29
N PHE A 148 -4.11 20.70 9.55
CA PHE A 148 -4.16 20.21 8.18
C PHE A 148 -3.16 19.07 7.99
N ALA A 149 -3.64 17.88 7.71
CA ALA A 149 -2.84 16.69 7.48
C ALA A 149 -3.41 15.87 6.33
N LYS A 150 -2.80 15.95 5.17
CA LYS A 150 -3.20 15.17 3.98
C LYS A 150 -2.08 14.23 3.58
N LEU A 151 -2.45 12.98 3.28
CA LEU A 151 -1.55 12.03 2.66
C LEU A 151 -1.88 11.91 1.17
N SER A 152 -0.86 12.03 0.34
CA SER A 152 -0.97 11.81 -1.11
C SER A 152 -0.05 10.68 -1.53
N SER A 153 -0.48 9.88 -2.50
CA SER A 153 0.40 8.93 -3.16
C SER A 153 0.42 9.23 -4.65
N THR A 154 1.60 9.51 -5.18
CA THR A 154 1.79 9.84 -6.60
C THR A 154 1.82 8.61 -7.50
N ARG A 155 1.87 7.41 -6.91
CA ARG A 155 1.93 6.14 -7.65
C ARG A 155 1.30 5.05 -6.81
N ASN A 156 0.08 4.67 -7.13
CA ASN A 156 -0.62 3.58 -6.45
C ASN A 156 -1.48 2.75 -7.42
N ALA A 157 -1.99 1.63 -6.93
CA ALA A 157 -2.84 0.73 -7.70
C ALA A 157 -2.26 0.38 -9.08
N PHE A 158 -0.96 0.09 -9.14
CA PHE A 158 -0.32 -0.28 -10.40
C PHE A 158 -1.03 -1.46 -11.06
N ARG A 159 -1.27 -1.33 -12.33
CA ARG A 159 -1.44 -2.49 -13.18
C ARG A 159 -0.06 -3.06 -13.53
N ASN A 160 0.07 -4.37 -13.51
CA ASN A 160 1.32 -5.06 -13.85
C ASN A 160 2.52 -4.64 -12.99
N TYR A 161 2.44 -4.88 -11.68
CA TYR A 161 3.63 -4.94 -10.84
C TYR A 161 4.63 -5.94 -11.39
N ASN A 162 5.84 -5.96 -10.84
CA ASN A 162 6.87 -6.89 -11.28
C ASN A 162 7.26 -7.82 -10.14
N ALA A 163 7.77 -9.00 -10.52
CA ALA A 163 8.63 -9.81 -9.68
C ALA A 163 10.10 -9.51 -10.02
N PHE A 164 10.99 -9.83 -9.10
CA PHE A 164 12.42 -9.59 -9.22
C PHE A 164 13.22 -10.83 -8.84
N VAL A 165 14.29 -11.05 -9.58
CA VAL A 165 15.35 -12.00 -9.27
C VAL A 165 16.69 -11.29 -9.39
N ASN A 166 17.71 -11.82 -8.73
CA ASN A 166 19.09 -11.38 -8.94
C ASN A 166 19.79 -12.40 -9.84
N ALA A 167 20.01 -12.05 -11.10
CA ALA A 167 20.65 -12.93 -12.07
C ALA A 167 22.17 -13.06 -11.86
N LYS A 168 22.82 -12.10 -11.17
CA LYS A 168 24.25 -12.12 -10.87
C LYS A 168 24.55 -12.95 -9.61
N THR A 169 25.81 -13.28 -9.39
CA THR A 169 26.23 -14.08 -8.23
C THR A 169 26.41 -13.29 -6.95
N ASN A 170 26.74 -11.99 -7.06
CA ASN A 170 26.90 -11.10 -5.90
C ASN A 170 25.55 -10.70 -5.31
N GLU A 171 25.52 -10.58 -4.00
CA GLU A 171 24.35 -10.02 -3.29
C GLU A 171 24.33 -8.52 -3.43
N ILE A 172 23.12 -7.93 -3.46
CA ILE A 172 22.94 -6.48 -3.54
C ILE A 172 21.90 -5.97 -2.54
N GLU A 173 22.03 -4.72 -2.14
CA GLU A 173 20.99 -3.97 -1.45
C GLU A 173 19.96 -3.46 -2.46
N SER A 174 18.69 -3.55 -2.11
CA SER A 174 17.58 -3.18 -3.00
C SER A 174 16.33 -2.79 -2.23
N ILE A 175 15.57 -1.83 -2.77
CA ILE A 175 14.22 -1.52 -2.28
C ILE A 175 13.24 -2.71 -2.46
N PHE A 176 13.63 -3.75 -3.19
CA PHE A 176 12.83 -4.95 -3.42
C PHE A 176 13.22 -6.12 -2.51
N SER A 177 14.10 -5.91 -1.53
CA SER A 177 14.54 -6.94 -0.60
C SER A 177 14.64 -6.38 0.83
N VAL A 178 14.31 -7.18 1.83
CA VAL A 178 14.48 -6.79 3.25
C VAL A 178 15.87 -7.11 3.79
N GLY A 179 16.53 -8.15 3.27
CA GLY A 179 17.94 -8.41 3.45
C GLY A 179 18.67 -8.19 2.12
N LYS A 180 20.00 -8.48 2.05
CA LYS A 180 20.71 -8.46 0.78
C LYS A 180 20.09 -9.47 -0.18
N PHE A 181 19.75 -9.02 -1.37
CA PHE A 181 19.11 -9.82 -2.39
C PHE A 181 20.10 -10.84 -2.95
N LYS A 182 19.86 -12.11 -2.67
CA LYS A 182 20.79 -13.20 -3.00
C LYS A 182 20.77 -13.53 -4.50
N GLY A 183 21.93 -13.70 -5.08
CA GLY A 183 22.14 -14.18 -6.46
C GLY A 183 22.63 -15.65 -6.48
N ALA A 184 22.75 -16.32 -7.58
CA ALA A 184 22.08 -16.10 -8.84
C ALA A 184 20.79 -16.92 -8.88
N PHE A 185 19.65 -16.26 -9.04
CA PHE A 185 18.32 -16.90 -9.05
C PHE A 185 18.04 -17.73 -7.78
N LYS A 186 18.50 -17.30 -6.60
CA LYS A 186 18.30 -18.02 -5.35
C LYS A 186 16.96 -17.71 -4.69
N GLU A 187 16.36 -16.57 -5.04
CA GLU A 187 15.12 -16.10 -4.46
C GLU A 187 14.38 -15.21 -5.45
N LEU A 188 13.05 -15.17 -5.34
CA LEU A 188 12.16 -14.30 -6.08
C LEU A 188 11.35 -13.46 -5.10
N HIS A 189 11.35 -12.15 -5.33
CA HIS A 189 10.55 -11.18 -4.59
C HIS A 189 9.55 -10.54 -5.54
N PHE A 190 8.34 -10.25 -5.05
CA PHE A 190 7.33 -9.61 -5.90
C PHE A 190 6.46 -8.60 -5.14
N ALA A 191 5.76 -7.77 -5.90
CA ALA A 191 4.73 -6.86 -5.42
C ALA A 191 3.44 -7.01 -6.23
N GLY A 192 2.33 -6.55 -5.65
CA GLY A 192 1.01 -6.53 -6.26
C GLY A 192 0.05 -7.56 -5.67
N CYS A 193 -1.23 -7.16 -5.63
CA CYS A 193 -2.33 -7.97 -5.10
C CYS A 193 -3.07 -8.78 -6.18
N GLY A 194 -2.55 -8.81 -7.43
CA GLY A 194 -3.14 -9.59 -8.53
C GLY A 194 -4.62 -9.26 -8.74
N GLU A 195 -5.46 -10.28 -8.77
CA GLU A 195 -6.91 -10.17 -9.01
C GLU A 195 -7.68 -9.28 -8.02
N LEU A 196 -7.07 -8.87 -6.91
CA LEU A 196 -7.71 -7.92 -5.99
C LEU A 196 -7.46 -6.46 -6.39
N ASN A 197 -6.46 -6.21 -7.24
CA ASN A 197 -6.02 -4.86 -7.60
C ASN A 197 -7.08 -4.13 -8.44
N PRO A 198 -7.43 -2.87 -8.09
CA PRO A 198 -8.40 -2.07 -8.85
C PRO A 198 -8.14 -1.96 -10.34
N LEU A 199 -6.89 -1.74 -10.75
CA LEU A 199 -6.55 -1.61 -12.18
C LEU A 199 -6.46 -2.95 -12.92
N GLU A 200 -6.53 -4.09 -12.23
CA GLU A 200 -6.76 -5.39 -12.88
C GLU A 200 -8.26 -5.65 -13.08
N LYS A 201 -9.12 -5.04 -12.25
CA LYS A 201 -10.58 -5.11 -12.37
C LYS A 201 -11.18 -4.09 -13.34
N ASP A 202 -10.50 -2.97 -13.54
CA ASP A 202 -10.83 -1.95 -14.55
C ASP A 202 -9.57 -1.54 -15.36
N PRO A 203 -9.03 -2.43 -16.18
CA PRO A 203 -7.74 -2.23 -16.85
C PRO A 203 -7.73 -1.10 -17.89
N ALA A 204 -8.90 -0.71 -18.37
CA ALA A 204 -9.08 0.41 -19.32
C ALA A 204 -9.44 1.73 -18.62
N MET A 205 -9.56 1.72 -17.30
CA MET A 205 -10.02 2.87 -16.49
C MET A 205 -11.35 3.44 -17.04
N ASP A 206 -12.31 2.54 -17.31
CA ASP A 206 -13.64 2.91 -17.81
C ASP A 206 -14.49 3.58 -16.74
N THR A 207 -14.23 3.24 -15.46
CA THR A 207 -14.96 3.72 -14.28
C THR A 207 -14.07 4.51 -13.32
N ILE A 208 -12.76 4.40 -13.48
CA ILE A 208 -11.78 5.10 -12.64
C ILE A 208 -11.26 6.33 -13.38
N GLY A 209 -11.36 7.50 -12.76
CA GLY A 209 -10.89 8.76 -13.32
C GLY A 209 -10.69 9.80 -12.23
N VAL A 210 -10.39 11.05 -12.62
CA VAL A 210 -10.28 12.16 -11.68
C VAL A 210 -11.62 12.36 -10.97
N GLY A 211 -11.59 12.44 -9.63
CA GLY A 211 -12.78 12.56 -8.79
C GLY A 211 -13.43 11.21 -8.41
N THR A 212 -12.89 10.07 -8.85
CA THR A 212 -13.31 8.77 -8.31
C THR A 212 -13.03 8.72 -6.82
N ARG A 213 -14.08 8.51 -6.04
CA ARG A 213 -14.01 8.38 -4.59
C ARG A 213 -13.45 7.02 -4.20
N ILE A 214 -12.50 7.00 -3.28
CA ILE A 214 -11.76 5.81 -2.86
C ILE A 214 -11.69 5.74 -1.34
N LEU A 215 -11.27 4.59 -0.80
CA LEU A 215 -10.67 4.53 0.53
C LEU A 215 -9.15 4.46 0.38
N MET A 216 -8.42 5.34 1.06
CA MET A 216 -6.98 5.34 1.15
C MET A 216 -6.59 5.20 2.62
N ASN A 217 -5.93 4.09 2.96
CA ASN A 217 -5.58 3.73 4.34
C ASN A 217 -6.79 3.73 5.30
N GLY A 218 -7.98 3.37 4.81
CA GLY A 218 -9.24 3.37 5.57
C GLY A 218 -10.02 4.69 5.53
N ALA A 219 -9.38 5.81 5.21
CA ALA A 219 -10.01 7.12 5.08
C ALA A 219 -10.59 7.34 3.69
N GLU A 220 -11.63 8.16 3.59
CA GLU A 220 -12.15 8.59 2.30
C GLU A 220 -11.18 9.53 1.58
N GLY A 221 -11.08 9.36 0.28
CA GLY A 221 -10.21 10.15 -0.56
C GLY A 221 -10.64 10.12 -2.02
N PHE A 222 -9.81 10.70 -2.87
CA PHE A 222 -10.11 10.85 -4.29
C PHE A 222 -8.89 10.53 -5.15
N VAL A 223 -9.16 9.93 -6.31
CA VAL A 223 -8.21 9.91 -7.42
C VAL A 223 -8.11 11.33 -7.98
N ILE A 224 -6.89 11.86 -8.09
CA ILE A 224 -6.64 13.24 -8.57
C ILE A 224 -5.89 13.28 -9.90
N GLY A 225 -5.50 12.12 -10.43
CA GLY A 225 -4.85 12.03 -11.74
C GLY A 225 -4.18 10.68 -11.98
N THR A 226 -3.52 10.58 -13.13
CA THR A 226 -2.55 9.51 -13.37
C THR A 226 -1.35 9.70 -12.47
N GLY A 227 -0.76 8.60 -12.01
CA GLY A 227 0.44 8.67 -11.19
C GLY A 227 1.70 8.99 -12.01
N THR A 228 2.76 9.33 -11.29
CA THR A 228 4.08 9.57 -11.91
C THR A 228 4.57 8.32 -12.63
N ARG A 229 5.17 8.48 -13.81
CA ARG A 229 5.63 7.39 -14.68
C ARG A 229 4.51 6.44 -15.13
N SER A 230 3.25 6.86 -15.05
CA SER A 230 2.12 6.13 -15.64
C SER A 230 2.27 6.06 -17.15
N SER A 231 1.87 4.95 -17.74
CA SER A 231 1.82 4.75 -19.18
C SER A 231 0.66 3.83 -19.54
N VAL A 232 0.28 3.79 -20.80
CA VAL A 232 -0.79 2.89 -21.28
C VAL A 232 -0.48 1.42 -20.93
N ALA A 233 0.78 1.00 -21.01
CA ALA A 233 1.19 -0.36 -20.69
C ALA A 233 1.27 -0.63 -19.17
N LYS A 234 1.61 0.38 -18.37
CA LYS A 234 1.76 0.31 -16.91
C LYS A 234 1.06 1.48 -16.23
N PRO A 235 -0.27 1.53 -16.26
CA PRO A 235 -1.02 2.59 -15.61
C PRO A 235 -0.91 2.49 -14.09
N ASN A 236 -0.96 3.64 -13.45
CA ASN A 236 -1.07 3.78 -12.01
C ASN A 236 -1.78 5.10 -11.68
N LEU A 237 -2.22 5.25 -10.44
CA LEU A 237 -3.07 6.33 -9.99
C LEU A 237 -2.35 7.24 -9.00
N MET A 238 -2.72 8.51 -9.00
CA MET A 238 -2.42 9.48 -7.97
C MET A 238 -3.69 9.81 -7.19
N GLY A 239 -3.60 9.90 -5.87
CA GLY A 239 -4.75 10.22 -5.01
C GLY A 239 -4.33 10.91 -3.72
N ILE A 240 -5.35 11.41 -3.00
CA ILE A 240 -5.19 12.16 -1.76
C ILE A 240 -6.32 11.83 -0.78
N SER A 241 -6.01 11.84 0.51
CA SER A 241 -6.97 11.62 1.61
C SER A 241 -6.55 12.34 2.89
N ASP A 242 -7.48 12.47 3.84
CA ASP A 242 -7.23 13.06 5.15
C ASP A 242 -6.59 12.07 6.11
N MET A 243 -5.47 12.44 6.74
CA MET A 243 -4.78 11.57 7.68
C MET A 243 -5.54 11.36 8.99
N HIS A 244 -6.38 12.30 9.40
CA HIS A 244 -7.16 12.22 10.64
C HIS A 244 -8.15 11.05 10.65
N GLU A 245 -8.60 10.62 9.47
CA GLU A 245 -9.55 9.51 9.31
C GLU A 245 -8.86 8.18 8.96
N MET A 246 -7.53 8.17 8.78
CA MET A 246 -6.80 6.96 8.44
C MET A 246 -6.69 5.99 9.62
N GLN A 247 -6.56 4.71 9.28
CA GLN A 247 -6.40 3.63 10.26
C GLN A 247 -4.97 3.09 10.20
N PRO A 248 -4.29 2.94 11.35
CA PRO A 248 -2.88 2.59 11.40
C PRO A 248 -2.55 1.18 10.88
N GLU A 249 -3.53 0.29 10.79
CA GLU A 249 -3.33 -1.04 10.22
C GLU A 249 -3.06 -1.03 8.70
N TYR A 250 -3.51 0.02 7.98
CA TYR A 250 -3.39 0.12 6.53
C TYR A 250 -2.19 0.94 6.04
N LEU A 251 -1.44 1.53 6.96
CA LEU A 251 -0.33 2.44 6.67
C LEU A 251 0.86 2.13 7.58
N GLY A 252 2.08 2.24 7.07
CA GLY A 252 3.27 2.12 7.92
C GLY A 252 4.59 2.14 7.17
N GLY A 253 5.68 2.16 7.92
CA GLY A 253 7.01 1.99 7.37
C GLY A 253 7.28 0.54 6.99
N PHE A 254 8.08 0.32 5.95
CA PHE A 254 8.54 -0.97 5.50
C PHE A 254 10.04 -0.89 5.23
N CYS A 255 10.85 -1.47 6.12
CA CYS A 255 12.30 -1.43 5.97
C CYS A 255 12.77 -2.40 4.89
N THR A 256 13.53 -1.87 3.94
CA THR A 256 14.21 -2.65 2.90
C THR A 256 15.72 -2.61 3.15
N SER A 257 16.48 -3.44 2.44
CA SER A 257 17.95 -3.38 2.53
C SER A 257 18.56 -2.08 1.97
N ALA A 258 17.78 -1.29 1.24
CA ALA A 258 18.18 0.03 0.73
C ALA A 258 17.62 1.20 1.57
N GLY A 259 16.96 0.91 2.69
CA GLY A 259 16.38 1.87 3.62
C GLY A 259 14.87 1.79 3.74
N PRO A 260 14.26 2.62 4.59
CA PRO A 260 12.83 2.62 4.83
C PRO A 260 12.01 3.06 3.61
N GLU A 261 10.94 2.34 3.38
CA GLU A 261 9.88 2.58 2.41
C GLU A 261 8.54 2.76 3.13
N VAL A 262 7.47 3.02 2.39
CA VAL A 262 6.12 3.19 2.93
C VAL A 262 5.15 2.20 2.31
N MET A 263 4.36 1.54 3.16
CA MET A 263 3.24 0.70 2.74
C MET A 263 1.95 1.49 2.86
N THR A 264 1.12 1.45 1.82
CA THR A 264 -0.21 2.08 1.78
C THR A 264 -1.25 1.14 1.19
N SER A 265 -2.51 1.41 1.49
CA SER A 265 -3.64 0.59 1.07
C SER A 265 -4.71 1.45 0.41
N TRP A 266 -5.24 0.99 -0.73
CA TRP A 266 -6.30 1.65 -1.48
C TRP A 266 -7.43 0.68 -1.78
N ALA A 267 -8.69 1.14 -1.62
CA ALA A 267 -9.85 0.44 -2.16
C ALA A 267 -10.62 1.35 -3.12
N VAL A 268 -11.03 0.78 -4.24
CA VAL A 268 -11.74 1.48 -5.31
C VAL A 268 -12.99 0.68 -5.67
N PRO A 269 -14.18 1.30 -5.65
CA PRO A 269 -15.39 0.65 -6.09
C PRO A 269 -15.43 0.66 -7.62
N ILE A 270 -15.69 -0.48 -8.23
CA ILE A 270 -15.87 -0.64 -9.67
C ILE A 270 -17.37 -0.80 -9.94
N PRO A 271 -18.08 0.23 -10.39
CA PRO A 271 -19.47 0.11 -10.77
C PRO A 271 -19.60 -0.71 -12.06
N VAL A 272 -20.44 -1.74 -12.02
CA VAL A 272 -20.67 -2.65 -13.16
C VAL A 272 -21.69 -1.97 -14.11
N LEU A 273 -21.21 -1.12 -15.00
CA LEU A 273 -22.06 -0.33 -15.90
C LEU A 273 -22.47 -1.07 -17.19
N ASN A 274 -21.76 -2.14 -17.54
CA ASN A 274 -22.03 -2.99 -18.70
C ASN A 274 -21.30 -4.33 -18.60
N ASP A 275 -21.59 -5.25 -19.56
CA ASP A 275 -21.00 -6.59 -19.59
C ASP A 275 -19.47 -6.60 -19.76
N ARG A 276 -18.87 -5.58 -20.41
CA ARG A 276 -17.42 -5.49 -20.57
C ARG A 276 -16.72 -5.22 -19.24
N ILE A 277 -17.28 -4.32 -18.42
CA ILE A 277 -16.74 -4.03 -17.08
C ILE A 277 -16.86 -5.28 -16.20
N LEU A 278 -18.00 -6.00 -16.27
CA LEU A 278 -18.15 -7.25 -15.54
C LEU A 278 -17.13 -8.29 -15.99
N ALA A 279 -16.91 -8.45 -17.29
CA ALA A 279 -15.92 -9.40 -17.81
C ALA A 279 -14.50 -9.07 -17.30
N ASN A 280 -14.12 -7.79 -17.28
CA ASN A 280 -12.85 -7.36 -16.70
C ASN A 280 -12.78 -7.64 -15.19
N ALA A 281 -13.86 -7.37 -14.45
CA ALA A 281 -13.91 -7.59 -13.01
C ALA A 281 -13.79 -9.10 -12.63
N LYS A 282 -14.14 -10.01 -13.52
CA LYS A 282 -14.04 -11.47 -13.35
C LYS A 282 -12.63 -12.04 -13.57
N ARG A 283 -11.67 -11.25 -14.07
CA ARG A 283 -10.31 -11.74 -14.34
C ARG A 283 -9.68 -12.32 -13.08
N LEU A 284 -9.02 -13.47 -13.27
CA LEU A 284 -8.39 -14.24 -12.20
C LEU A 284 -6.86 -14.10 -12.24
N ASP A 285 -6.20 -14.47 -11.16
CA ASP A 285 -4.72 -14.48 -11.05
C ASP A 285 -4.05 -15.30 -12.15
N GLU A 286 -4.71 -16.35 -12.62
CA GLU A 286 -4.27 -17.22 -13.70
C GLU A 286 -4.16 -16.50 -15.06
N GLU A 287 -4.86 -15.37 -15.20
CA GLU A 287 -4.89 -14.57 -16.43
C GLU A 287 -4.05 -13.28 -16.33
N ILE A 288 -3.63 -12.93 -15.10
CA ILE A 288 -2.92 -11.67 -14.84
C ILE A 288 -1.42 -11.93 -14.84
N LYS A 289 -0.76 -11.37 -15.84
CA LYS A 289 0.68 -11.53 -16.04
C LYS A 289 1.50 -10.80 -14.99
N LEU A 290 2.59 -11.41 -14.57
CA LEU A 290 3.60 -10.86 -13.69
C LEU A 290 4.97 -11.03 -14.34
N THR A 291 5.55 -9.94 -14.82
CA THR A 291 6.87 -9.97 -15.44
C THR A 291 7.96 -10.12 -14.38
N VAL A 292 8.81 -11.11 -14.53
CA VAL A 292 10.03 -11.29 -13.71
C VAL A 292 11.16 -10.50 -14.35
N LEU A 293 11.75 -9.59 -13.58
CA LEU A 293 12.86 -8.74 -14.03
C LEU A 293 14.15 -9.10 -13.28
N ASP A 294 15.30 -8.96 -13.94
CA ASP A 294 16.55 -8.86 -13.22
C ASP A 294 16.59 -7.56 -12.41
N VAL A 295 17.00 -7.64 -11.16
CA VAL A 295 17.01 -6.50 -10.23
C VAL A 295 18.02 -5.42 -10.63
N HIS A 296 19.07 -5.74 -11.38
CA HIS A 296 20.13 -4.83 -11.77
C HIS A 296 19.74 -3.90 -12.93
N ASP A 297 19.38 -4.48 -14.05
CA ASP A 297 19.14 -3.74 -15.31
C ASP A 297 17.66 -3.60 -15.66
N ARG A 298 16.79 -4.27 -14.91
CA ARG A 298 15.34 -4.28 -15.11
C ARG A 298 14.90 -4.93 -16.43
N LEU A 299 15.75 -5.77 -17.00
CA LEU A 299 15.40 -6.53 -18.19
C LEU A 299 14.50 -7.72 -17.83
N PRO A 300 13.49 -8.02 -18.66
CA PRO A 300 12.63 -9.18 -18.47
C PRO A 300 13.42 -10.49 -18.57
N VAL A 301 13.25 -11.37 -17.59
CA VAL A 301 13.84 -12.72 -17.52
C VAL A 301 12.81 -13.79 -17.84
N ALA A 302 11.57 -13.57 -17.39
CA ALA A 302 10.44 -14.47 -17.62
C ALA A 302 9.11 -13.73 -17.48
N GLU A 303 8.04 -14.37 -17.91
CA GLU A 303 6.66 -13.97 -17.65
C GLU A 303 5.95 -15.12 -16.95
N ILE A 304 5.31 -14.84 -15.82
CA ILE A 304 4.53 -15.75 -14.99
C ILE A 304 3.17 -15.11 -14.72
N THR A 305 2.35 -15.74 -13.88
CA THR A 305 1.06 -15.20 -13.44
C THR A 305 1.04 -14.96 -11.94
N TYR A 306 0.04 -14.25 -11.44
CA TYR A 306 -0.13 -14.10 -9.99
C TYR A 306 -0.52 -15.40 -9.29
N ALA A 307 -1.13 -16.35 -10.01
CA ALA A 307 -1.41 -17.69 -9.49
C ALA A 307 -0.14 -18.46 -9.12
N ASP A 308 0.98 -18.19 -9.79
CA ASP A 308 2.27 -18.85 -9.51
C ASP A 308 2.91 -18.40 -8.19
N VAL A 309 2.53 -17.23 -7.65
CA VAL A 309 3.20 -16.59 -6.49
C VAL A 309 2.30 -16.39 -5.28
N TRP A 310 0.97 -16.41 -5.43
CA TRP A 310 0.02 -16.29 -4.32
C TRP A 310 -0.56 -17.65 -3.94
N GLN A 311 0.17 -18.42 -3.07
CA GLN A 311 -0.29 -19.72 -2.57
C GLN A 311 -1.01 -19.58 -1.23
N ASP A 312 -0.34 -19.10 -0.17
CA ASP A 312 -0.91 -18.88 1.16
C ASP A 312 -0.89 -17.38 1.48
N LEU A 313 -1.97 -16.86 2.05
CA LEU A 313 -2.10 -15.42 2.34
C LEU A 313 -1.49 -15.01 3.67
N ALA A 314 -1.31 -15.93 4.62
CA ALA A 314 -0.93 -15.60 5.99
C ALA A 314 0.35 -16.31 6.44
N VAL A 315 1.26 -15.56 7.00
CA VAL A 315 2.37 -16.12 7.79
C VAL A 315 1.85 -16.49 9.17
N ARG A 316 2.20 -17.69 9.64
CA ARG A 316 1.85 -18.22 10.95
C ARG A 316 3.09 -18.37 11.79
N PHE A 317 2.94 -18.24 13.11
CA PHE A 317 4.01 -18.42 14.10
C PHE A 317 3.62 -19.50 15.10
N ASP A 318 4.57 -20.43 15.35
CA ASP A 318 4.47 -21.47 16.36
C ASP A 318 5.52 -21.22 17.46
N ALA A 319 5.06 -20.71 18.61
CA ALA A 319 5.93 -20.39 19.71
C ALA A 319 6.67 -21.61 20.30
N HIS A 320 6.11 -22.83 20.15
CA HIS A 320 6.75 -24.06 20.63
C HIS A 320 7.97 -24.45 19.82
N LYS A 321 8.07 -23.99 18.58
CA LYS A 321 9.26 -24.23 17.73
C LYS A 321 10.33 -23.15 17.89
N CYS A 322 10.04 -22.06 18.58
CA CYS A 322 10.98 -20.97 18.78
C CYS A 322 12.14 -21.41 19.69
N SER A 323 13.36 -21.39 19.18
CA SER A 323 14.58 -21.85 19.86
C SER A 323 15.28 -20.79 20.71
N ASP A 324 14.64 -19.64 20.96
CA ASP A 324 15.20 -18.54 21.78
C ASP A 324 16.61 -18.12 21.36
N CYS A 325 16.80 -17.86 20.06
CA CYS A 325 18.09 -17.43 19.53
C CYS A 325 18.57 -16.16 20.23
N ALA A 326 19.82 -16.13 20.69
CA ALA A 326 20.44 -14.95 21.32
C ALA A 326 20.34 -13.69 20.40
N ASP A 327 20.54 -13.90 19.10
CA ASP A 327 20.38 -12.88 18.05
C ASP A 327 19.27 -13.33 17.08
N CYS A 328 18.05 -12.90 17.34
CA CYS A 328 16.90 -13.26 16.50
C CYS A 328 16.94 -12.52 15.17
N GLN A 329 17.31 -13.21 14.09
CA GLN A 329 17.35 -12.64 12.74
C GLN A 329 15.99 -12.18 12.25
N VAL A 330 14.90 -12.81 12.69
CA VAL A 330 13.54 -12.38 12.33
C VAL A 330 13.26 -11.00 12.90
N ALA A 331 13.54 -10.78 14.17
CA ALA A 331 13.30 -9.47 14.80
C ALA A 331 14.15 -8.36 14.20
N SER A 332 15.43 -8.66 13.88
CA SER A 332 16.34 -7.67 13.31
C SER A 332 16.03 -7.28 11.86
N VAL A 333 15.37 -8.17 11.09
CA VAL A 333 15.12 -7.98 9.65
C VAL A 333 13.63 -7.79 9.33
N CYS A 334 12.72 -7.99 10.29
CA CYS A 334 11.29 -7.82 10.04
C CYS A 334 10.98 -6.38 9.54
N PRO A 335 10.52 -6.21 8.27
CA PRO A 335 10.41 -4.88 7.67
C PRO A 335 9.38 -3.98 8.35
N MET A 336 8.47 -4.56 9.13
CA MET A 336 7.41 -3.86 9.87
C MET A 336 7.63 -3.88 11.38
N ALA A 337 8.76 -4.43 11.87
CA ALA A 337 9.02 -4.64 13.31
C ALA A 337 7.87 -5.34 14.05
N ALA A 338 7.22 -6.31 13.38
CA ALA A 338 5.98 -6.93 13.86
C ALA A 338 6.20 -8.05 14.88
N PHE A 339 7.43 -8.50 15.11
CA PHE A 339 7.73 -9.62 16.01
C PHE A 339 8.36 -9.15 17.32
N ASP A 340 7.67 -9.41 18.42
CA ASP A 340 8.21 -9.23 19.76
C ASP A 340 8.91 -10.52 20.22
N VAL A 341 10.24 -10.44 20.38
CA VAL A 341 11.06 -11.59 20.78
C VAL A 341 10.81 -12.00 22.23
N GLN A 342 10.59 -11.03 23.11
CA GLN A 342 10.42 -11.29 24.54
C GLN A 342 9.06 -11.92 24.83
N ALA A 343 8.01 -11.35 24.26
CA ALA A 343 6.66 -11.86 24.39
C ALA A 343 6.40 -13.09 23.49
N LYS A 344 7.26 -13.38 22.51
CA LYS A 344 7.06 -14.40 21.47
C LYS A 344 5.71 -14.25 20.78
N THR A 345 5.42 -13.05 20.36
CA THR A 345 4.15 -12.72 19.67
C THR A 345 4.38 -11.94 18.38
N VAL A 346 3.48 -12.13 17.44
CA VAL A 346 3.42 -11.34 16.20
C VAL A 346 2.29 -10.33 16.34
N ASN A 347 2.62 -9.06 16.23
CA ASN A 347 1.63 -8.00 16.16
C ASN A 347 0.93 -8.06 14.80
N ALA A 348 -0.35 -8.45 14.80
CA ALA A 348 -1.15 -8.64 13.59
C ALA A 348 -1.40 -7.32 12.83
N ASP A 349 -1.46 -6.19 13.54
CA ASP A 349 -1.67 -4.86 12.94
C ASP A 349 -0.40 -4.32 12.27
N LEU A 350 0.76 -4.82 12.65
CA LEU A 350 2.03 -4.51 11.98
C LEU A 350 2.37 -5.52 10.89
N CYS A 351 2.17 -6.81 11.13
CA CYS A 351 2.56 -7.86 10.20
C CYS A 351 1.85 -7.73 8.84
N CYS A 352 2.60 -7.52 7.77
CA CYS A 352 2.09 -7.46 6.39
C CYS A 352 2.19 -8.80 5.65
N ASN A 353 2.41 -9.90 6.35
CA ASN A 353 2.52 -11.25 5.78
C ASN A 353 3.54 -11.38 4.65
N CYS A 354 4.63 -10.60 4.68
CA CYS A 354 5.63 -10.54 3.61
C CYS A 354 6.42 -11.84 3.41
N GLY A 355 6.49 -12.70 4.43
CA GLY A 355 7.14 -14.01 4.36
C GLY A 355 8.63 -14.02 4.68
N ALA A 356 9.30 -12.89 4.86
CA ALA A 356 10.75 -12.84 5.15
C ALA A 356 11.16 -13.71 6.35
N CYS A 357 10.34 -13.72 7.42
CA CYS A 357 10.60 -14.52 8.63
C CYS A 357 10.61 -16.03 8.37
N VAL A 358 9.90 -16.53 7.36
CA VAL A 358 9.86 -17.95 6.99
C VAL A 358 11.24 -18.45 6.56
N GLN A 359 12.00 -17.62 5.84
CA GLN A 359 13.35 -17.94 5.38
C GLN A 359 14.42 -17.67 6.43
N LEU A 360 14.18 -16.74 7.36
CA LEU A 360 15.17 -16.27 8.32
C LEU A 360 15.16 -17.05 9.63
N CYS A 361 14.05 -17.71 9.99
CA CYS A 361 13.92 -18.44 11.24
C CYS A 361 14.60 -19.83 11.15
N PRO A 362 15.74 -20.07 11.83
CA PRO A 362 16.45 -21.34 11.73
C PRO A 362 15.69 -22.53 12.32
N SER A 363 14.76 -22.27 13.25
CA SER A 363 13.93 -23.31 13.87
C SER A 363 12.59 -23.55 13.17
N SER A 364 12.36 -22.88 12.02
CA SER A 364 11.09 -22.95 11.28
C SER A 364 9.85 -22.67 12.14
N ALA A 365 9.99 -21.76 13.12
CA ALA A 365 8.87 -21.31 13.94
C ALA A 365 7.88 -20.44 13.17
N PHE A 366 8.35 -19.78 12.08
CA PHE A 366 7.49 -19.08 11.14
C PHE A 366 7.27 -19.96 9.92
N TYR A 367 6.03 -20.07 9.47
CA TYR A 367 5.69 -20.88 8.31
C TYR A 367 4.57 -20.27 7.48
N CYS A 368 4.70 -20.43 6.17
CA CYS A 368 3.75 -20.02 5.14
C CYS A 368 4.20 -20.68 3.84
N GLU A 369 3.26 -21.12 3.03
CA GLU A 369 3.58 -21.55 1.67
C GLU A 369 3.65 -20.32 0.77
N LEU A 370 4.89 -19.91 0.44
CA LEU A 370 5.14 -18.75 -0.40
C LEU A 370 5.16 -19.11 -1.89
N GLY A 371 5.37 -20.38 -2.20
CA GLY A 371 5.43 -20.88 -3.57
C GLY A 371 6.85 -20.95 -4.15
N CYS A 372 6.95 -21.53 -5.34
CA CYS A 372 8.17 -21.66 -6.11
C CYS A 372 7.83 -21.50 -7.60
N VAL A 373 8.63 -20.73 -8.31
CA VAL A 373 8.39 -20.42 -9.72
C VAL A 373 9.42 -21.11 -10.59
N SER A 374 8.96 -21.87 -11.58
CA SER A 374 9.83 -22.50 -12.57
C SER A 374 10.24 -21.51 -13.66
N LEU A 375 11.46 -21.00 -13.57
CA LEU A 375 12.08 -20.23 -14.64
C LEU A 375 12.80 -21.16 -15.62
N SER A 376 13.10 -20.70 -16.83
CA SER A 376 13.72 -21.51 -17.88
C SER A 376 15.01 -22.21 -17.47
N CYS A 377 15.72 -21.71 -16.47
CA CYS A 377 17.01 -22.24 -16.01
C CYS A 377 16.92 -23.06 -14.71
N ARG A 378 15.89 -22.84 -13.88
CA ARG A 378 15.73 -23.52 -12.57
C ARG A 378 14.42 -23.11 -11.87
N ASP A 379 14.11 -23.85 -10.81
CA ASP A 379 13.07 -23.46 -9.85
C ASP A 379 13.62 -22.43 -8.86
N VAL A 380 12.87 -21.36 -8.66
CA VAL A 380 13.23 -20.22 -7.79
C VAL A 380 12.17 -20.04 -6.72
N PRO A 381 12.50 -20.17 -5.42
CA PRO A 381 11.53 -20.00 -4.35
C PRO A 381 11.10 -18.53 -4.24
N VAL A 382 9.82 -18.31 -4.00
CA VAL A 382 9.30 -17.01 -3.57
C VAL A 382 9.65 -16.83 -2.09
N THR A 383 10.34 -15.75 -1.75
CA THR A 383 10.84 -15.52 -0.37
C THR A 383 10.37 -14.21 0.23
N LEU A 384 9.85 -13.28 -0.58
CA LEU A 384 9.34 -11.99 -0.12
C LEU A 384 8.18 -11.50 -0.96
N ARG A 385 7.15 -11.01 -0.28
CA ARG A 385 6.03 -10.26 -0.85
C ARG A 385 6.05 -8.83 -0.33
N GLN A 386 6.07 -7.84 -1.20
CA GLN A 386 5.93 -6.43 -0.84
C GLN A 386 4.47 -5.94 -0.91
N SER A 387 3.54 -6.86 -0.69
CA SER A 387 2.10 -6.62 -0.72
C SER A 387 1.40 -7.50 0.31
N ASP A 388 0.24 -7.05 0.80
CA ASP A 388 -0.59 -7.79 1.76
C ASP A 388 -2.03 -7.94 1.24
N ARG A 389 -2.36 -9.13 0.74
CA ARG A 389 -3.71 -9.45 0.28
C ARG A 389 -4.74 -9.49 1.41
N LYS A 390 -4.35 -9.88 2.63
CA LYS A 390 -5.30 -9.92 3.77
C LYS A 390 -5.80 -8.52 4.10
N ARG A 391 -4.89 -7.53 4.14
CA ARG A 391 -5.27 -6.13 4.33
C ARG A 391 -6.08 -5.61 3.14
N ALA A 392 -5.72 -5.96 1.92
CA ALA A 392 -6.49 -5.58 0.73
C ALA A 392 -7.94 -6.13 0.82
N VAL A 393 -8.12 -7.41 1.14
CA VAL A 393 -9.45 -8.02 1.35
C VAL A 393 -10.21 -7.30 2.45
N LYS A 394 -9.57 -7.04 3.60
CA LYS A 394 -10.21 -6.33 4.72
C LYS A 394 -10.67 -4.92 4.33
N LEU A 395 -9.85 -4.18 3.58
CA LEU A 395 -10.20 -2.85 3.11
C LEU A 395 -11.31 -2.86 2.05
N ALA A 396 -11.31 -3.85 1.13
CA ALA A 396 -12.38 -4.03 0.16
C ALA A 396 -13.72 -4.36 0.85
N ASN A 397 -13.70 -5.19 1.90
CA ASN A 397 -14.88 -5.48 2.72
C ASN A 397 -15.36 -4.23 3.48
N MET A 398 -14.46 -3.42 4.05
CA MET A 398 -14.83 -2.16 4.68
C MET A 398 -15.54 -1.24 3.68
N GLN A 399 -15.03 -1.10 2.46
CA GLN A 399 -15.67 -0.30 1.42
C GLN A 399 -17.05 -0.85 1.02
N LYS A 400 -17.18 -2.19 0.93
CA LYS A 400 -18.47 -2.86 0.69
C LYS A 400 -19.49 -2.52 1.76
N HIS A 401 -19.15 -2.62 3.05
CA HIS A 401 -20.03 -2.28 4.15
C HIS A 401 -20.42 -0.80 4.11
N LYS A 402 -19.47 0.11 3.96
CA LYS A 402 -19.75 1.56 3.84
C LYS A 402 -20.71 1.88 2.67
N LEU A 403 -20.61 1.15 1.55
CA LEU A 403 -21.55 1.29 0.43
C LEU A 403 -22.96 0.81 0.80
N LEU A 404 -23.07 -0.35 1.45
CA LEU A 404 -24.35 -0.94 1.84
C LEU A 404 -25.03 -0.18 2.96
N ASP A 405 -24.27 0.39 3.89
CA ASP A 405 -24.76 1.18 5.03
C ASP A 405 -25.08 2.65 4.63
N GLY A 406 -24.77 3.02 3.38
CA GLY A 406 -25.04 4.37 2.86
C GLY A 406 -24.02 5.44 3.30
N GLU A 407 -22.94 5.05 3.95
CA GLU A 407 -21.85 5.93 4.37
C GLU A 407 -20.93 6.31 3.22
N PHE A 408 -20.90 5.52 2.14
CA PHE A 408 -20.08 5.76 0.97
C PHE A 408 -20.94 5.77 -0.29
N THR A 409 -20.67 6.70 -1.22
CA THR A 409 -21.35 6.80 -2.51
C THR A 409 -20.35 6.70 -3.66
N ILE A 410 -20.78 6.11 -4.76
CA ILE A 410 -19.97 6.04 -5.98
C ILE A 410 -20.10 7.39 -6.72
N THR A 411 -18.96 7.90 -7.18
CA THR A 411 -18.89 9.12 -7.98
C THR A 411 -18.62 8.80 -9.45
N GLU A 412 -19.19 9.60 -10.34
CA GLU A 412 -18.75 9.61 -11.74
C GLU A 412 -17.44 10.40 -11.84
N PRO A 413 -16.43 9.91 -12.57
CA PRO A 413 -15.23 10.70 -12.81
C PRO A 413 -15.55 12.00 -13.55
N VAL A 414 -14.97 13.11 -13.09
CA VAL A 414 -15.10 14.41 -13.78
C VAL A 414 -14.28 14.49 -15.05
N SER A 415 -13.24 13.66 -15.15
CA SER A 415 -12.48 13.45 -16.39
C SER A 415 -11.87 12.06 -16.41
N LYS A 416 -11.68 11.51 -17.63
CA LYS A 416 -10.93 10.26 -17.85
C LYS A 416 -9.43 10.48 -17.62
N LEU A 417 -8.73 9.40 -17.33
CA LEU A 417 -7.27 9.34 -17.18
C LEU A 417 -6.59 8.83 -18.44
#